data_fb709905d5c9ecf9166c2d2a2d81a012
#
_entry.id   fb709905d5c9ecf9166c2d2a2d81a012
#
_cell.length_a   1.000
_cell.length_b   1.000
_cell.length_c   1.000
_cell.angle_alpha   90.00
_cell.angle_beta   90.00
_cell.angle_gamma   90.00
#
_symmetry.space_group_name_H-M   'P 1'
#
loop_
_entity.id
_entity.type
_entity.pdbx_description
1 polymer ?
#
loop_
_entity_poly.entity_id
_entity_poly.type
_entity_poly.pdbx_seq_one_letter_code
_entity_poly.pdbx_strand_id
1 'polypeptide(L)'
;CGSPTDVALDLIREIEGLDRGRYAGPVGWMDASGDGEWGIALRCAEVDPADPRRLRLFAGCGIVAGSQPLHELAESNAKLVPMRDALQD
;
A
#
# COMPACT_ATOMS: atom_id res chain seq x y z
N CYS A 1 4.19 9.31 3.96
CA CYS A 1 5.22 8.60 3.16
C CYS A 1 6.63 8.81 3.69
N GLY A 2 6.85 9.78 4.55
CA GLY A 2 8.15 10.07 5.11
C GLY A 2 8.33 11.55 5.37
N SER A 3 9.48 11.92 5.95
CA SER A 3 9.79 13.29 6.34
C SER A 3 11.23 13.62 5.96
N PRO A 4 11.50 14.77 5.31
CA PRO A 4 10.52 15.70 4.75
C PRO A 4 9.68 15.06 3.62
N THR A 5 8.41 15.43 3.54
CA THR A 5 7.46 14.77 2.63
C THR A 5 7.86 14.86 1.16
N ASP A 6 8.29 16.01 0.71
CA ASP A 6 8.70 16.23 -0.68
C ASP A 6 9.92 15.38 -1.06
N VAL A 7 10.91 15.31 -0.19
CA VAL A 7 12.12 14.48 -0.39
C VAL A 7 11.74 13.01 -0.42
N ALA A 8 10.89 12.56 0.51
CA ALA A 8 10.43 11.18 0.57
C ALA A 8 9.66 10.77 -0.68
N LEU A 9 8.77 11.63 -1.18
CA LEU A 9 8.03 11.37 -2.42
C LEU A 9 8.96 11.23 -3.63
N ASP A 10 9.95 12.08 -3.74
CA ASP A 10 10.91 12.01 -4.84
C ASP A 10 11.72 10.72 -4.79
N LEU A 11 12.15 10.31 -3.60
CA LEU A 11 12.86 9.04 -3.42
C LEU A 11 11.99 7.83 -3.78
N ILE A 12 10.72 7.84 -3.40
CA ILE A 12 9.79 6.77 -3.76
C ILE A 12 9.65 6.67 -5.28
N ARG A 13 9.46 7.79 -5.96
CA ARG A 13 9.36 7.81 -7.42
C ARG A 13 10.62 7.29 -8.10
N GLU A 14 11.78 7.63 -7.57
CA GLU A 14 13.07 7.26 -8.13
C GLU A 14 13.42 5.79 -7.89
N ILE A 15 13.16 5.26 -6.70
CA ILE A 15 13.67 3.97 -6.24
C ILE A 15 12.66 2.85 -6.37
N GLU A 16 11.38 3.10 -6.06
CA GLU A 16 10.37 2.05 -5.94
C GLU A 16 10.03 1.36 -7.25
N GLY A 17 10.00 2.10 -8.35
CA GLY A 17 9.81 1.54 -9.68
C GLY A 17 8.43 0.96 -9.96
N LEU A 18 7.41 1.31 -9.19
CA LEU A 18 6.04 0.86 -9.41
C LEU A 18 5.07 2.02 -9.35
N ASP A 19 3.94 1.88 -10.04
CA ASP A 19 2.81 2.78 -9.92
C ASP A 19 1.94 2.29 -8.76
N ARG A 20 1.87 3.07 -7.69
CA ARG A 20 1.07 2.71 -6.52
C ARG A 20 -0.43 2.73 -6.79
N GLY A 21 -0.87 3.49 -7.79
CA GLY A 21 -2.30 3.65 -8.03
C GLY A 21 -2.99 4.20 -6.79
N ARG A 22 -3.90 3.41 -6.22
CA ARG A 22 -4.62 3.78 -4.99
C ARG A 22 -3.94 3.35 -3.70
N TYR A 23 -2.88 2.56 -3.78
CA TYR A 23 -2.16 2.10 -2.60
C TYR A 23 -1.61 3.27 -1.80
N ALA A 24 -1.83 3.23 -0.49
CA ALA A 24 -1.46 4.26 0.49
C ALA A 24 -2.25 5.57 0.35
N GLY A 25 -3.25 5.60 -0.53
CA GLY A 25 -4.18 6.72 -0.65
C GLY A 25 -5.35 6.60 0.31
N PRO A 26 -6.17 7.67 0.44
CA PRO A 26 -7.35 7.63 1.30
C PRO A 26 -8.48 6.84 0.66
N VAL A 27 -9.17 6.05 1.48
CA VAL A 27 -10.39 5.33 1.11
C VAL A 27 -11.43 5.59 2.17
N GLY A 28 -12.64 5.94 1.76
CA GLY A 28 -13.67 6.23 2.74
C GLY A 28 -15.00 6.58 2.11
N TRP A 29 -15.86 7.12 2.94
CA TRP A 29 -17.19 7.55 2.54
C TRP A 29 -17.54 8.87 3.21
N MET A 30 -18.46 9.58 2.59
CA MET A 30 -19.02 10.82 3.13
C MET A 30 -20.49 10.87 2.77
N ASP A 31 -21.35 11.22 3.72
CA ASP A 31 -22.78 11.34 3.48
C ASP A 31 -23.19 12.79 3.14
N ALA A 32 -24.49 12.95 2.88
CA ALA A 32 -25.04 14.25 2.51
C ALA A 32 -24.98 15.30 3.64
N SER A 33 -24.82 14.84 4.89
CA SER A 33 -24.69 15.72 6.06
C SER A 33 -23.25 16.19 6.29
N GLY A 34 -22.29 15.68 5.52
CA GLY A 34 -20.89 15.99 5.69
C GLY A 34 -20.15 15.09 6.67
N ASP A 35 -20.85 14.09 7.23
CA ASP A 35 -20.21 13.08 8.07
C ASP A 35 -19.53 12.05 7.20
N GLY A 36 -18.42 11.47 7.70
CA GLY A 36 -17.66 10.49 6.94
C GLY A 36 -16.59 9.83 7.74
N GLU A 37 -15.95 8.84 7.10
CA GLU A 37 -14.85 8.10 7.70
C GLU A 37 -13.84 7.76 6.61
N TRP A 38 -12.55 7.98 6.90
CA TRP A 38 -11.47 7.76 5.94
C TRP A 38 -10.38 6.90 6.56
N GLY A 39 -9.88 5.96 5.78
CA GLY A 39 -8.72 5.16 6.13
C GLY A 39 -7.66 5.26 5.04
N ILE A 40 -6.52 4.64 5.29
CA ILE A 40 -5.44 4.55 4.32
C ILE A 40 -5.49 3.16 3.68
N ALA A 41 -5.38 3.09 2.36
CA ALA A 41 -5.39 1.83 1.63
C ALA A 41 -4.06 1.09 1.82
N LEU A 42 -3.99 0.30 2.90
CA LEU A 42 -2.85 -0.54 3.25
C LEU A 42 -3.24 -2.01 3.17
N ARG A 43 -2.25 -2.89 2.94
CA ARG A 43 -2.48 -4.35 2.86
C ARG A 43 -3.69 -4.68 2.01
N CYS A 44 -3.68 -4.19 0.78
CA CYS A 44 -4.84 -4.23 -0.10
C CYS A 44 -4.53 -4.96 -1.41
N ALA A 45 -5.58 -5.21 -2.17
CA ALA A 45 -5.47 -5.77 -3.51
C ALA A 45 -6.26 -4.93 -4.49
N GLU A 46 -5.77 -4.82 -5.70
CA GLU A 46 -6.43 -4.12 -6.79
C GLU A 46 -6.75 -5.09 -7.90
N VAL A 47 -7.98 -5.03 -8.39
CA VAL A 47 -8.40 -5.83 -9.54
C VAL A 47 -7.81 -5.23 -10.81
N ASP A 48 -7.18 -6.07 -11.64
CA ASP A 48 -6.63 -5.62 -12.92
C ASP A 48 -7.79 -5.23 -13.84
N PRO A 49 -7.85 -3.99 -14.33
CA PRO A 49 -8.94 -3.58 -15.23
C PRO A 49 -8.94 -4.31 -16.56
N ALA A 50 -7.80 -4.84 -17.01
CA ALA A 50 -7.71 -5.60 -18.27
C ALA A 50 -8.11 -7.06 -18.09
N ASP A 51 -7.95 -7.63 -16.89
CA ASP A 51 -8.31 -9.03 -16.59
C ASP A 51 -8.78 -9.15 -15.14
N PRO A 52 -10.11 -9.22 -14.90
CA PRO A 52 -10.65 -9.24 -13.53
C PRO A 52 -10.30 -10.50 -12.73
N ARG A 53 -9.66 -11.49 -13.36
CA ARG A 53 -9.15 -12.67 -12.64
C ARG A 53 -7.77 -12.43 -12.05
N ARG A 54 -7.13 -11.30 -12.37
CA ARG A 54 -5.82 -10.93 -11.85
C ARG A 54 -5.96 -9.88 -10.76
N LEU A 55 -5.29 -10.14 -9.65
CA LEU A 55 -5.26 -9.23 -8.51
C LEU A 55 -3.82 -8.84 -8.23
N ARG A 56 -3.61 -7.56 -8.02
CA ARG A 56 -2.32 -7.03 -7.61
C ARG A 56 -2.38 -6.72 -6.12
N LEU A 57 -1.53 -7.38 -5.34
CA LEU A 57 -1.47 -7.22 -3.90
C LEU A 57 -0.41 -6.20 -3.52
N PHE A 58 -0.74 -5.38 -2.53
CA PHE A 58 0.16 -4.33 -2.02
C PHE A 58 0.35 -4.49 -0.52
N ALA A 59 1.58 -4.42 -0.08
CA ALA A 59 1.95 -4.28 1.32
C ALA A 59 3.30 -3.59 1.41
N GLY A 60 3.64 -3.13 2.59
CA GLY A 60 4.89 -2.44 2.81
C GLY A 60 5.18 -2.28 4.28
N CYS A 61 6.18 -1.48 4.59
CA CYS A 61 6.57 -1.18 5.97
C CYS A 61 7.07 0.25 6.06
N GLY A 62 7.03 0.82 7.27
CA GLY A 62 7.61 2.12 7.54
C GLY A 62 9.13 2.04 7.60
N ILE A 63 9.79 2.96 6.93
CA ILE A 63 11.26 3.01 6.90
C ILE A 63 11.72 4.19 7.76
N VAL A 64 12.61 3.90 8.68
CA VAL A 64 13.24 4.87 9.58
C VAL A 64 14.75 4.67 9.58
N ALA A 65 15.47 5.57 10.25
CA ALA A 65 16.94 5.56 10.24
C ALA A 65 17.57 4.24 10.70
N GLY A 66 16.91 3.51 11.61
CA GLY A 66 17.38 2.23 12.13
C GLY A 66 16.89 1.01 11.36
N SER A 67 16.16 1.19 10.27
CA SER A 67 15.60 0.07 9.51
C SER A 67 16.67 -0.79 8.88
N GLN A 68 16.46 -2.11 8.93
CA GLN A 68 17.35 -3.12 8.33
C GLN A 68 16.70 -3.62 7.04
N PRO A 69 17.32 -3.44 5.85
CA PRO A 69 16.67 -3.75 4.58
C PRO A 69 16.07 -5.16 4.48
N LEU A 70 16.82 -6.18 4.83
CA LEU A 70 16.34 -7.57 4.75
C LEU A 70 15.23 -7.86 5.76
N HIS A 71 15.29 -7.25 6.93
CA HIS A 71 14.27 -7.39 7.95
C HIS A 71 12.95 -6.75 7.51
N GLU A 72 13.03 -5.54 6.95
CA GLU A 72 11.87 -4.82 6.44
C GLU A 72 11.24 -5.54 5.23
N LEU A 73 12.06 -6.12 4.36
CA LEU A 73 11.56 -6.91 3.25
C LEU A 73 10.79 -8.14 3.74
N ALA A 74 11.32 -8.84 4.74
CA ALA A 74 10.63 -9.99 5.35
C ALA A 74 9.30 -9.58 5.98
N GLU A 75 9.25 -8.43 6.64
CA GLU A 75 8.03 -7.88 7.22
C GLU A 75 7.00 -7.56 6.13
N SER A 76 7.41 -6.92 5.04
CA SER A 76 6.53 -6.62 3.91
C SER A 76 5.95 -7.88 3.30
N ASN A 77 6.77 -8.91 3.10
CA ASN A 77 6.33 -10.20 2.56
C ASN A 77 5.33 -10.89 3.50
N ALA A 78 5.57 -10.83 4.82
CA ALA A 78 4.64 -11.39 5.79
C ALA A 78 3.28 -10.70 5.76
N LYS A 79 3.24 -9.40 5.47
CA LYS A 79 1.99 -8.63 5.38
C LYS A 79 1.16 -8.96 4.14
N LEU A 80 1.74 -9.60 3.12
CA LEU A 80 1.01 -10.07 1.96
C LEU A 80 0.27 -11.39 2.21
N VAL A 81 0.69 -12.16 3.20
CA VAL A 81 0.19 -13.52 3.46
C VAL A 81 -1.33 -13.56 3.72
N PRO A 82 -1.90 -12.72 4.59
CA PRO A 82 -3.34 -12.79 4.87
C PRO A 82 -4.21 -12.61 3.63
N MET A 83 -3.89 -11.65 2.77
CA MET A 83 -4.64 -11.41 1.54
C MET A 83 -4.46 -12.57 0.55
N ARG A 84 -3.23 -13.06 0.40
CA ARG A 84 -2.93 -14.20 -0.47
C ARG A 84 -3.69 -15.44 -0.02
N ASP A 85 -3.69 -15.72 1.26
CA ASP A 85 -4.38 -16.90 1.82
C ASP A 85 -5.90 -16.78 1.65
N ALA A 86 -6.45 -15.59 1.81
CA ALA A 86 -7.87 -15.34 1.61
C ALA A 86 -8.32 -15.56 0.16
N LEU A 87 -7.42 -15.41 -0.81
CA LEU A 87 -7.70 -15.59 -2.24
C LEU A 87 -7.48 -17.03 -2.73
N GLN A 88 -6.92 -17.89 -1.90
CA GLN A 88 -6.72 -19.31 -2.20
C GLN A 88 -7.92 -20.13 -1.76
N ASP A 89 -8.28 -21.09 -2.60
CA ASP A 89 -9.38 -22.05 -2.30
C ASP A 89 -8.94 -23.13 -1.28
#